data_f6d1cb75fb64871da768ccdb3c55fde3
#
_entry.id   f6d1cb75fb64871da768ccdb3c55fde3
#
_cell.length_a   1.000
_cell.length_b   1.000
_cell.length_c   1.000
_cell.angle_alpha   90.00
_cell.angle_beta   90.00
_cell.angle_gamma   90.00
#
_symmetry.space_group_name_H-M   'P 1'
#
loop_
_entity.id
_entity.type
_entity.pdbx_description
1 polymer ?
#
loop_
_entity_poly.entity_id
_entity_poly.type
_entity_poly.pdbx_seq_one_letter_code
_entity_poly.pdbx_strand_id
1 'polypeptide(L)' 'MARKLTFEKNKEQTNLYNKLSTREIEVLNLICSGKKNNEMAVELNINQKTVSTYKTRLMKKLQVNNIIALIDLGRQKN' A
#
# COMPACT_ATOMS: atom_id res chain seq x y z
N MET A 1 14.78 -17.04 19.52
CA MET A 1 15.23 -15.78 20.09
C MET A 1 15.31 -14.72 19.04
N ALA A 2 16.21 -14.90 18.12
CA ALA A 2 16.30 -13.94 17.03
C ALA A 2 14.97 -13.77 16.32
N ARG A 3 14.25 -14.85 16.23
CA ARG A 3 12.95 -14.82 15.61
C ARG A 3 11.98 -13.89 16.29
N LYS A 4 12.06 -13.84 17.61
CA LYS A 4 11.17 -12.97 18.36
C LYS A 4 11.41 -11.52 18.04
N LEU A 5 12.67 -11.14 17.96
CA LEU A 5 13.02 -9.77 17.64
C LEU A 5 12.51 -9.40 16.27
N THR A 6 12.73 -10.29 15.32
CA THR A 6 12.24 -10.07 13.97
C THR A 6 10.73 -9.95 13.96
N PHE A 7 10.10 -10.77 14.75
CA PHE A 7 8.65 -10.78 14.83
C PHE A 7 8.12 -9.45 15.34
N GLU A 8 8.79 -8.88 16.33
CA GLU A 8 8.36 -7.59 16.86
C GLU A 8 8.51 -6.48 15.85
N LYS A 9 9.57 -6.49 15.08
CA LYS A 9 9.74 -5.51 14.03
C LYS A 9 8.63 -5.62 13.00
N ASN A 10 8.32 -6.84 12.63
CA ASN A 10 7.24 -7.06 11.70
C ASN A 10 5.92 -6.55 12.25
N LYS A 11 5.78 -6.64 13.55
CA LYS A 11 4.57 -6.18 14.21
C LYS A 11 4.37 -4.69 14.02
N GLU A 12 5.43 -3.93 14.13
CA GLU A 12 5.32 -2.48 13.91
C GLU A 12 4.91 -2.16 12.50
N GLN A 13 5.53 -2.83 11.54
CA GLN A 13 5.18 -2.62 10.14
C GLN A 13 3.76 -3.08 9.89
N THR A 14 3.38 -4.16 10.53
CA THR A 14 2.04 -4.69 10.38
C THR A 14 1.01 -3.70 10.88
N ASN A 15 1.34 -2.94 11.92
CA ASN A 15 0.42 -1.94 12.46
C ASN A 15 0.05 -0.90 11.41
N LEU A 16 1.02 -0.46 10.62
CA LEU A 16 0.71 0.48 9.55
C LEU A 16 -0.23 -0.15 8.53
N TYR A 17 0.05 -1.39 8.19
CA TYR A 17 -0.75 -2.08 7.19
C TYR A 17 -2.12 -2.50 7.74
N ASN A 18 -2.22 -2.66 9.05
CA ASN A 18 -3.50 -2.99 9.67
C ASN A 18 -4.51 -1.87 9.54
N LYS A 19 -4.06 -0.67 9.25
CA LYS A 19 -4.97 0.44 9.01
C LYS A 19 -5.60 0.39 7.64
N LEU A 20 -5.09 -0.49 6.78
CA LEU A 20 -5.56 -0.59 5.41
C LEU A 20 -6.59 -1.70 5.28
N SER A 21 -7.60 -1.43 4.48
CA SER A 21 -8.56 -2.48 4.12
C SER A 21 -7.91 -3.42 3.11
N THR A 22 -8.55 -4.57 2.89
CA THR A 22 -8.06 -5.53 1.91
C THR A 22 -7.92 -4.88 0.54
N ARG A 23 -8.91 -4.10 0.15
CA ARG A 23 -8.88 -3.44 -1.16
C ARG A 23 -7.74 -2.43 -1.22
N GLU A 24 -7.50 -1.71 -0.15
CA GLU A 24 -6.41 -0.75 -0.13
C GLU A 24 -5.06 -1.44 -0.25
N ILE A 25 -4.92 -2.59 0.37
CA ILE A 25 -3.68 -3.36 0.24
C ILE A 25 -3.49 -3.82 -1.21
N GLU A 26 -4.56 -4.25 -1.85
CA GLU A 26 -4.48 -4.65 -3.25
C GLU A 26 -4.03 -3.50 -4.14
N VAL A 27 -4.60 -2.31 -3.89
CA VAL A 27 -4.21 -1.13 -4.65
C VAL A 27 -2.74 -0.81 -4.42
N LEU A 28 -2.30 -0.87 -3.18
CA LEU A 28 -0.90 -0.60 -2.85
C LEU A 28 0.03 -1.57 -3.57
N ASN A 29 -0.31 -2.84 -3.58
CA ASN A 29 0.49 -3.85 -4.27
C ASN A 29 0.59 -3.55 -5.76
N LEU A 30 -0.50 -3.14 -6.37
CA LEU A 30 -0.50 -2.81 -7.80
C LEU A 30 0.34 -1.57 -8.08
N ILE A 31 0.25 -0.58 -7.19
CA ILE A 31 1.08 0.62 -7.33
C ILE A 31 2.56 0.23 -7.28
N CYS A 32 2.93 -0.60 -6.34
CA CYS A 32 4.32 -1.01 -6.18
C CYS A 32 4.80 -1.86 -7.35
N SER A 33 3.88 -2.50 -8.04
CA SER A 33 4.21 -3.29 -9.23
C SER A 33 4.37 -2.43 -10.48
N GLY A 34 4.11 -1.13 -10.37
CA GLY A 34 4.27 -0.24 -11.51
C GLY A 34 3.06 -0.14 -12.40
N LYS A 35 1.89 -0.57 -11.94
CA LYS A 35 0.68 -0.49 -12.74
C LYS A 35 0.20 0.94 -12.84
N LYS A 36 -0.35 1.26 -14.00
CA LYS A 36 -0.95 2.57 -14.22
C LYS A 36 -2.39 2.60 -13.73
N ASN A 37 -2.93 3.80 -13.58
CA ASN A 37 -4.29 3.95 -13.07
C ASN A 37 -5.30 3.15 -13.88
N ASN A 38 -5.22 3.23 -15.21
CA ASN A 38 -6.17 2.50 -16.02
C ASN A 38 -6.01 0.99 -15.92
N GLU A 39 -4.77 0.54 -15.73
CA GLU A 39 -4.52 -0.89 -15.54
C GLU A 39 -5.09 -1.37 -14.22
N MET A 40 -4.90 -0.59 -13.18
CA MET A 40 -5.44 -0.93 -11.87
C MET A 40 -6.96 -0.93 -11.89
N ALA A 41 -7.55 0.05 -12.59
CA ALA A 41 -9.00 0.14 -12.69
C ALA A 41 -9.58 -1.12 -13.34
N VAL A 42 -8.95 -1.60 -14.38
CA VAL A 42 -9.40 -2.81 -15.05
C VAL A 42 -9.25 -4.01 -14.13
N GLU A 43 -8.09 -4.12 -13.51
CA GLU A 43 -7.79 -5.28 -12.67
C GLU A 43 -8.73 -5.36 -11.47
N LEU A 44 -9.07 -4.22 -10.89
CA LEU A 44 -9.92 -4.16 -9.71
C LEU A 44 -11.39 -4.00 -10.06
N ASN A 45 -11.68 -3.85 -11.34
CA ASN A 45 -13.06 -3.67 -11.82
C ASN A 45 -13.71 -2.44 -11.20
N ILE A 46 -12.97 -1.33 -11.19
CA ILE A 46 -13.44 -0.05 -10.71
C ILE A 46 -13.04 1.01 -11.73
N ASN A 47 -13.50 2.25 -11.55
CA ASN A 47 -13.10 3.28 -12.49
C ASN A 47 -11.81 3.97 -12.00
N GLN A 48 -11.18 4.72 -12.91
CA GLN A 48 -9.91 5.35 -12.60
C GLN A 48 -10.01 6.39 -11.50
N LYS A 49 -11.15 7.04 -11.42
CA LYS A 49 -11.37 8.02 -10.38
C LYS A 49 -11.32 7.36 -9.00
N THR A 50 -11.89 6.19 -8.89
CA THR A 50 -11.85 5.43 -7.64
C THR A 50 -10.43 5.02 -7.30
N VAL A 51 -9.64 4.64 -8.31
CA VAL A 51 -8.24 4.33 -8.09
C VAL A 51 -7.52 5.53 -7.48
N SER A 52 -7.76 6.71 -8.02
CA SER A 52 -7.12 7.92 -7.49
C SER A 52 -7.53 8.17 -6.04
N THR A 53 -8.79 7.92 -5.72
CA THR A 53 -9.27 8.07 -4.36
C THR A 53 -8.52 7.12 -3.42
N TYR A 54 -8.33 5.87 -3.85
CA TYR A 54 -7.58 4.92 -3.05
C TYR A 54 -6.14 5.38 -2.83
N LYS A 55 -5.51 5.90 -3.88
CA LYS A 55 -4.15 6.40 -3.74
C LYS A 55 -4.05 7.50 -2.70
N THR A 56 -4.98 8.44 -2.76
CA THR A 56 -5.01 9.53 -1.80
C THR A 56 -5.20 9.01 -0.38
N ARG A 57 -6.10 8.07 -0.22
CA ARG A 57 -6.33 7.47 1.10
C ARG A 57 -5.10 6.75 1.63
N LEU A 58 -4.44 6.00 0.74
CA LEU A 58 -3.23 5.29 1.14
C LEU A 58 -2.16 6.26 1.61
N MET A 59 -1.96 7.33 0.86
CA MET A 59 -0.94 8.31 1.23
C MET A 59 -1.25 8.93 2.58
N LYS A 60 -2.51 9.23 2.84
CA LYS A 60 -2.90 9.79 4.12
C LYS A 60 -2.69 8.79 5.26
N LYS A 61 -3.13 7.56 5.06
CA LYS A 61 -3.04 6.56 6.11
C LYS A 61 -1.61 6.21 6.43
N LEU A 62 -0.75 6.18 5.42
CA LEU A 62 0.65 5.83 5.60
C LEU A 62 1.54 7.05 5.82
N GLN A 63 0.92 8.22 5.85
CA GLN A 63 1.61 9.48 6.19
C GLN A 63 2.76 9.79 5.25
N VAL A 64 2.51 9.62 3.96
CA VAL A 64 3.48 9.99 2.93
C VAL A 64 2.87 11.09 2.06
N ASN A 65 3.73 11.88 1.43
CA ASN A 65 3.29 13.07 0.71
C ASN A 65 3.26 12.90 -0.80
N ASN A 66 3.85 11.84 -1.31
CA ASN A 66 3.89 11.65 -2.75
C ASN A 66 3.91 10.17 -3.07
N ILE A 67 3.74 9.89 -4.38
CA ILE A 67 3.61 8.51 -4.82
C ILE A 67 4.94 7.76 -4.70
N ILE A 68 6.05 8.44 -4.86
CA ILE A 68 7.36 7.79 -4.75
C ILE A 68 7.58 7.30 -3.33
N ALA A 69 7.25 8.13 -2.35
CA ALA A 69 7.35 7.72 -0.95
C ALA A 69 6.44 6.55 -0.64
N LEU A 70 5.26 6.53 -1.26
CA LEU A 70 4.32 5.44 -1.08
C LEU A 70 4.89 4.14 -1.62
N ILE A 71 5.47 4.18 -2.81
CA ILE A 71 6.07 3.01 -3.42
C ILE A 71 7.24 2.50 -2.58
N ASP A 72 8.07 3.42 -2.12
CA ASP A 72 9.20 3.06 -1.27
C ASP A 72 8.74 2.34 -0.01
N LEU A 73 7.73 2.87 0.62
CA LEU A 73 7.20 2.28 1.83
C LEU A 73 6.69 0.87 1.58
N GLY A 74 5.98 0.69 0.48
CA GLY A 74 5.47 -0.64 0.13
C GLY A 74 6.57 -1.63 -0.18
N ARG A 75 7.64 -1.15 -0.80
CA ARG A 75 8.76 -2.03 -1.15
C ARG A 75 9.60 -2.41 0.05
N GLN A 76 9.67 -1.53 1.04
CA GLN A 76 10.44 -1.82 2.24
C GLN A 76 9.89 -3.03 2.97
N LYS A 77 8.62 -3.30 2.81
CA LYS A 77 8.02 -4.43 3.47
C LYS A 77 8.59 -5.75 2.98
N ASN A 78 8.99 -5.77 1.75
CA ASN A 78 9.56 -6.99 1.18
C ASN A 78 11.01 -7.14 1.58
#